data_04ba772fe75ca2a8b9976bacf24625fe
#
_entry.id   04ba772fe75ca2a8b9976bacf24625fe
#
_cell.length_a   1.000
_cell.length_b   1.000
_cell.length_c   1.000
_cell.angle_alpha   90.00
_cell.angle_beta   90.00
_cell.angle_gamma   90.00
#
_symmetry.space_group_name_H-M   'P 1'
#
loop_
_entity.id
_entity.type
_entity.pdbx_description
1 polymer ?
#
loop_
_entity_poly.entity_id
_entity_poly.type
_entity_poly.pdbx_seq_one_letter_code
_entity_poly.pdbx_strand_id
1 'polypeptide(L)'
;MEYRQKLFVRFIIAILAVIFYNFLFYEILKPFTIYGSYLFLLIFESGIKLAENSLIVSGHTFNFIHACIAGSAYFLLFILLISTKDIKLIDGIKLFFVGSSLILLMNIIRIDILIISSIKFGKVWFDAIHLIFWKFLSTIYVAFVWISLVKKFKIKTIPIYSDIIYLITRITL
;
A
#
# COMPACT_ATOMS: atom_id res chain seq x y z
N MET A 1 -2.65 -30.73 -1.96
CA MET A 1 -2.26 -30.25 -0.61
C MET A 1 -3.48 -30.20 0.28
N GLU A 2 -3.39 -30.81 1.47
CA GLU A 2 -4.43 -30.70 2.51
C GLU A 2 -4.58 -29.24 2.97
N TYR A 3 -5.76 -28.88 3.47
CA TYR A 3 -6.05 -27.52 3.93
C TYR A 3 -5.05 -27.04 5.00
N ARG A 4 -4.66 -27.92 5.92
CA ARG A 4 -3.65 -27.66 6.96
C ARG A 4 -2.29 -27.25 6.38
N GLN A 5 -1.84 -27.91 5.32
CA GLN A 5 -0.57 -27.57 4.65
C GLN A 5 -0.66 -26.18 4.00
N LYS A 6 -1.80 -25.86 3.35
CA LYS A 6 -2.02 -24.54 2.77
C LYS A 6 -2.01 -23.43 3.83
N LEU A 7 -2.64 -23.66 4.96
CA LEU A 7 -2.67 -22.73 6.09
C LEU A 7 -1.26 -22.49 6.64
N PHE A 8 -0.49 -23.57 6.83
CA PHE A 8 0.89 -23.47 7.31
C PHE A 8 1.79 -22.70 6.34
N VAL A 9 1.68 -22.96 5.03
CA VAL A 9 2.43 -22.21 4.01
C VAL A 9 2.07 -20.73 4.02
N ARG A 10 0.79 -20.36 4.14
CA ARG A 10 0.34 -18.96 4.25
C ARG A 10 0.94 -18.29 5.49
N PHE A 11 0.96 -18.99 6.61
CA PHE A 11 1.54 -18.47 7.86
C PHE A 11 3.05 -18.21 7.71
N ILE A 12 3.79 -19.13 7.10
CA ILE A 12 5.21 -18.95 6.80
C ILE A 12 5.41 -17.73 5.88
N ILE A 13 4.62 -17.61 4.81
CA ILE A 13 4.71 -16.47 3.89
C ILE A 13 4.43 -15.15 4.61
N ALA A 14 3.45 -15.12 5.53
CA ALA A 14 3.16 -13.94 6.33
C ALA A 14 4.34 -13.56 7.24
N ILE A 15 4.97 -14.53 7.91
CA ILE A 15 6.15 -14.30 8.74
C ILE A 15 7.32 -13.77 7.89
N LEU A 16 7.59 -14.40 6.75
CA LEU A 16 8.63 -13.94 5.83
C LEU A 16 8.36 -12.51 5.35
N ALA A 17 7.11 -12.19 5.03
CA ALA A 17 6.74 -10.82 4.63
C ALA A 17 6.96 -9.79 5.74
N VAL A 18 6.79 -10.16 7.02
CA VAL A 18 7.14 -9.29 8.15
C VAL A 18 8.65 -9.11 8.27
N ILE A 19 9.42 -10.22 8.19
CA ILE A 19 10.88 -10.17 8.29
C ILE A 19 11.48 -9.31 7.18
N PHE A 20 11.00 -9.48 5.95
CA PHE A 20 11.48 -8.74 4.77
C PHE A 20 10.66 -7.48 4.47
N TYR A 21 9.87 -6.98 5.44
CA TYR A 21 8.95 -5.85 5.26
C TYR A 21 9.65 -4.63 4.66
N ASN A 22 10.80 -4.24 5.23
CA ASN A 22 11.52 -3.04 4.80
C ASN A 22 12.00 -3.18 3.35
N PHE A 23 12.54 -4.32 2.98
CA PHE A 23 13.00 -4.58 1.61
C PHE A 23 11.84 -4.61 0.61
N LEU A 24 10.78 -5.40 0.89
CA LEU A 24 9.67 -5.63 -0.03
C LEU A 24 8.75 -4.41 -0.21
N PHE A 25 8.43 -3.73 0.89
CA PHE A 25 7.40 -2.68 0.91
C PHE A 25 7.95 -1.26 1.10
N TYR A 26 9.25 -1.11 1.22
CA TYR A 26 9.89 0.19 1.25
C TYR A 26 10.93 0.35 0.14
N GLU A 27 12.02 -0.43 0.15
CA GLU A 27 13.12 -0.24 -0.80
C GLU A 27 12.69 -0.44 -2.26
N ILE A 28 11.85 -1.45 -2.54
CA ILE A 28 11.34 -1.69 -3.89
C ILE A 28 10.37 -0.57 -4.33
N LEU A 29 9.50 -0.08 -3.44
CA LEU A 29 8.45 0.87 -3.80
C LEU A 29 8.91 2.33 -3.76
N LYS A 30 9.99 2.62 -3.05
CA LYS A 30 10.57 3.96 -2.91
C LYS A 30 10.88 4.62 -4.25
N PRO A 31 11.62 4.00 -5.19
CA PRO A 31 11.90 4.64 -6.47
C PRO A 31 10.63 4.94 -7.27
N PHE A 32 9.66 4.02 -7.29
CA PHE A 32 8.39 4.25 -8.00
C PHE A 32 7.63 5.44 -7.43
N THR A 33 7.64 5.61 -6.10
CA THR A 33 6.97 6.74 -5.44
C THR A 33 7.70 8.06 -5.77
N ILE A 34 9.03 8.10 -5.66
CA ILE A 34 9.81 9.33 -5.91
C ILE A 34 9.72 9.74 -7.38
N TYR A 35 9.98 8.81 -8.31
CA TYR A 35 9.89 9.13 -9.76
C TYR A 35 8.45 9.43 -10.18
N GLY A 36 7.47 8.74 -9.62
CA GLY A 36 6.05 9.00 -9.88
C GLY A 36 5.65 10.42 -9.45
N SER A 37 6.01 10.84 -8.24
CA SER A 37 5.78 12.21 -7.76
C SER A 37 6.55 13.23 -8.59
N TYR A 38 7.81 12.96 -8.94
CA TYR A 38 8.59 13.84 -9.82
C TYR A 38 7.88 14.09 -11.15
N LEU A 39 7.46 13.01 -11.83
CA LEU A 39 6.79 13.11 -13.13
C LEU A 39 5.43 13.83 -13.04
N PHE A 40 4.67 13.55 -11.98
CA PHE A 40 3.36 14.18 -11.78
C PHE A 40 3.49 15.67 -11.48
N LEU A 41 4.43 16.05 -10.61
CA LEU A 41 4.66 17.46 -10.26
C LEU A 41 5.17 18.29 -11.45
N LEU A 42 5.93 17.70 -12.41
CA LEU A 42 6.37 18.39 -13.63
C LEU A 42 5.20 18.95 -14.46
N ILE A 43 3.98 18.43 -14.29
CA ILE A 43 2.77 18.93 -14.97
C ILE A 43 2.35 20.30 -14.39
N PHE A 44 2.63 20.54 -13.10
CA PHE A 44 2.14 21.71 -12.37
C PHE A 44 3.21 22.75 -12.06
N GLU A 45 4.47 22.32 -11.94
CA GLU A 45 5.58 23.17 -11.51
C GLU A 45 6.80 22.98 -12.42
N SER A 46 7.46 24.07 -12.78
CA SER A 46 8.71 24.05 -13.55
C SER A 46 9.92 24.14 -12.61
N GLY A 47 11.05 23.55 -13.04
CA GLY A 47 12.30 23.68 -12.30
C GLY A 47 12.45 22.72 -11.10
N ILE A 48 11.71 21.63 -11.10
CA ILE A 48 11.85 20.57 -10.08
C ILE A 48 13.16 19.83 -10.30
N LYS A 49 13.92 19.66 -9.22
CA LYS A 49 15.17 18.88 -9.23
C LYS A 49 14.98 17.60 -8.41
N LEU A 50 15.39 16.49 -9.01
CA LEU A 50 15.44 15.20 -8.35
C LEU A 50 16.80 15.05 -7.66
N ALA A 51 16.80 14.76 -6.38
CA ALA A 51 17.95 14.29 -5.63
C ALA A 51 17.68 12.86 -5.14
N GLU A 52 18.69 12.13 -4.69
CA GLU A 52 18.64 10.69 -4.43
C GLU A 52 17.38 10.23 -3.65
N ASN A 53 17.01 10.93 -2.57
CA ASN A 53 15.86 10.61 -1.72
C ASN A 53 14.93 11.81 -1.50
N SER A 54 15.04 12.85 -2.32
CA SER A 54 14.29 14.09 -2.13
C SER A 54 13.93 14.76 -3.46
N LEU A 55 12.90 15.57 -3.41
CA LEU A 55 12.53 16.49 -4.49
C LEU A 55 12.78 17.92 -4.02
N ILE A 56 13.40 18.73 -4.87
CA ILE A 56 13.55 20.15 -4.65
C ILE A 56 12.55 20.87 -5.57
N VAL A 57 11.56 21.50 -4.95
CA VAL A 57 10.45 22.18 -5.64
C VAL A 57 10.40 23.62 -5.15
N SER A 58 10.48 24.58 -6.05
CA SER A 58 10.45 26.02 -5.74
C SER A 58 11.43 26.43 -4.62
N GLY A 59 12.64 25.82 -4.60
CA GLY A 59 13.68 26.08 -3.61
C GLY A 59 13.51 25.35 -2.25
N HIS A 60 12.42 24.62 -2.05
CA HIS A 60 12.17 23.80 -0.85
C HIS A 60 12.55 22.34 -1.09
N THR A 61 13.25 21.72 -0.13
CA THR A 61 13.65 20.31 -0.20
C THR A 61 12.66 19.45 0.56
N PHE A 62 12.06 18.47 -0.12
CA PHE A 62 11.10 17.49 0.42
C PHE A 62 11.75 16.12 0.47
N ASN A 63 12.07 15.64 1.68
CA ASN A 63 12.68 14.32 1.89
C ASN A 63 11.61 13.22 1.97
N PHE A 64 11.82 12.13 1.24
CA PHE A 64 10.96 10.95 1.29
C PHE A 64 11.37 10.04 2.45
N ILE A 65 10.56 10.04 3.50
CA ILE A 65 10.69 9.16 4.66
C ILE A 65 9.80 7.92 4.50
N HIS A 66 9.93 6.94 5.38
CA HIS A 66 9.13 5.70 5.36
C HIS A 66 7.61 5.95 5.26
N ALA A 67 7.09 6.96 5.96
CA ALA A 67 5.68 7.32 5.92
C ALA A 67 5.20 7.80 4.53
N CYS A 68 6.11 8.32 3.69
CA CYS A 68 5.78 8.76 2.33
C CYS A 68 5.59 7.59 1.36
N ILE A 69 6.18 6.42 1.62
CA ILE A 69 6.13 5.27 0.70
C ILE A 69 4.86 4.44 0.86
N ALA A 70 4.11 4.64 1.96
CA ALA A 70 2.88 3.90 2.28
C ALA A 70 3.06 2.37 2.34
N GLY A 71 4.25 1.89 2.75
CA GLY A 71 4.59 0.46 2.81
C GLY A 71 3.56 -0.38 3.57
N SER A 72 2.99 0.14 4.66
CA SER A 72 1.94 -0.51 5.43
C SER A 72 0.65 -0.79 4.63
N ALA A 73 0.31 0.06 3.66
CA ALA A 73 -0.85 -0.14 2.80
C ALA A 73 -0.64 -1.32 1.84
N TYR A 74 0.53 -1.45 1.26
CA TYR A 74 0.89 -2.58 0.40
C TYR A 74 1.00 -3.88 1.21
N PHE A 75 1.58 -3.81 2.40
CA PHE A 75 1.65 -4.95 3.31
C PHE A 75 0.25 -5.42 3.71
N LEU A 76 -0.67 -4.52 4.05
CA LEU A 76 -2.05 -4.85 4.37
C LEU A 76 -2.75 -5.52 3.18
N LEU A 77 -2.60 -4.97 1.96
CA LEU A 77 -3.12 -5.58 0.74
C LEU A 77 -2.57 -7.00 0.56
N PHE A 78 -1.27 -7.20 0.77
CA PHE A 78 -0.62 -8.50 0.67
C PHE A 78 -1.16 -9.49 1.71
N ILE A 79 -1.31 -9.08 2.97
CA ILE A 79 -1.88 -9.93 4.04
C ILE A 79 -3.33 -10.30 3.74
N LEU A 80 -4.16 -9.36 3.29
CA LEU A 80 -5.54 -9.64 2.89
C LEU A 80 -5.58 -10.69 1.77
N LEU A 81 -4.69 -10.59 0.81
CA LEU A 81 -4.60 -11.51 -0.31
C LEU A 81 -4.21 -12.92 0.11
N ILE A 82 -3.12 -13.08 0.87
CA ILE A 82 -2.66 -14.41 1.31
C ILE A 82 -3.61 -15.05 2.32
N SER A 83 -4.37 -14.26 3.07
CA SER A 83 -5.37 -14.72 4.04
C SER A 83 -6.70 -15.09 3.38
N THR A 84 -6.86 -14.85 2.09
CA THR A 84 -8.08 -15.20 1.36
C THR A 84 -7.96 -16.59 0.76
N LYS A 85 -8.93 -17.47 1.10
CA LYS A 85 -8.97 -18.85 0.63
C LYS A 85 -9.32 -18.90 -0.87
N ASP A 86 -8.82 -19.95 -1.54
CA ASP A 86 -9.21 -20.34 -2.91
C ASP A 86 -8.93 -19.33 -4.03
N ILE A 87 -8.01 -18.38 -3.80
CA ILE A 87 -7.49 -17.54 -4.89
C ILE A 87 -6.43 -18.34 -5.65
N LYS A 88 -6.61 -18.47 -6.96
CA LYS A 88 -5.58 -19.05 -7.84
C LYS A 88 -4.36 -18.15 -7.84
N LEU A 89 -3.16 -18.74 -7.87
CA LEU A 89 -1.90 -17.98 -7.81
C LEU A 89 -1.84 -16.86 -8.85
N ILE A 90 -2.23 -17.13 -10.08
CA ILE A 90 -2.21 -16.14 -11.17
C ILE A 90 -3.16 -14.98 -10.89
N ASP A 91 -4.37 -15.27 -10.38
CA ASP A 91 -5.35 -14.24 -10.03
C ASP A 91 -4.87 -13.43 -8.83
N GLY A 92 -4.23 -14.10 -7.86
CA GLY A 92 -3.59 -13.44 -6.72
C GLY A 92 -2.49 -12.46 -7.13
N ILE A 93 -1.62 -12.86 -8.03
CA ILE A 93 -0.56 -12.00 -8.59
C ILE A 93 -1.18 -10.80 -9.31
N LYS A 94 -2.16 -11.03 -10.20
CA LYS A 94 -2.86 -9.94 -10.91
C LYS A 94 -3.52 -8.97 -9.93
N LEU A 95 -4.21 -9.48 -8.93
CA LEU A 95 -4.89 -8.70 -7.90
C LEU A 95 -3.89 -7.85 -7.10
N PHE A 96 -2.75 -8.44 -6.72
CA PHE A 96 -1.70 -7.72 -6.02
C PHE A 96 -1.13 -6.58 -6.87
N PHE A 97 -0.79 -6.83 -8.13
CA PHE A 97 -0.25 -5.79 -9.01
C PHE A 97 -1.26 -4.68 -9.29
N VAL A 98 -2.52 -5.00 -9.59
CA VAL A 98 -3.56 -3.99 -9.81
C VAL A 98 -3.81 -3.17 -8.55
N GLY A 99 -3.91 -3.82 -7.39
CA GLY A 99 -4.11 -3.15 -6.11
C GLY A 99 -2.93 -2.26 -5.74
N SER A 100 -1.70 -2.76 -5.90
CA SER A 100 -0.48 -1.99 -5.66
C SER A 100 -0.37 -0.77 -6.58
N SER A 101 -0.75 -0.90 -7.84
CA SER A 101 -0.77 0.24 -8.79
C SER A 101 -1.77 1.31 -8.36
N LEU A 102 -2.96 0.92 -7.88
CA LEU A 102 -3.96 1.85 -7.36
C LEU A 102 -3.46 2.55 -6.08
N ILE A 103 -2.83 1.81 -5.16
CA ILE A 103 -2.24 2.37 -3.94
C ILE A 103 -1.11 3.34 -4.30
N LEU A 104 -0.25 2.99 -5.26
CA LEU A 104 0.83 3.85 -5.74
C LEU A 104 0.28 5.17 -6.30
N LEU A 105 -0.70 5.09 -7.19
CA LEU A 105 -1.31 6.28 -7.79
C LEU A 105 -1.88 7.22 -6.73
N MET A 106 -2.64 6.69 -5.77
CA MET A 106 -3.20 7.50 -4.69
C MET A 106 -2.12 8.06 -3.77
N ASN A 107 -1.06 7.30 -3.53
CA ASN A 107 0.07 7.75 -2.71
C ASN A 107 0.82 8.92 -3.37
N ILE A 108 1.05 8.86 -4.69
CA ILE A 108 1.64 9.95 -5.48
C ILE A 108 0.77 11.19 -5.36
N ILE A 109 -0.52 11.08 -5.66
CA ILE A 109 -1.47 12.21 -5.57
C ILE A 109 -1.44 12.83 -4.16
N ARG A 110 -1.43 11.99 -3.11
CA ARG A 110 -1.33 12.44 -1.72
C ARG A 110 -0.07 13.27 -1.46
N ILE A 111 1.09 12.75 -1.87
CA ILE A 111 2.38 13.42 -1.67
C ILE A 111 2.41 14.75 -2.39
N ASP A 112 1.95 14.79 -3.63
CA ASP A 112 2.00 15.99 -4.46
C ASP A 112 1.03 17.06 -3.96
N ILE A 113 -0.15 16.69 -3.47
CA ILE A 113 -1.05 17.60 -2.74
C ILE A 113 -0.35 18.18 -1.51
N LEU A 114 0.38 17.36 -0.75
CA LEU A 114 1.10 17.82 0.44
C LEU A 114 2.23 18.79 0.07
N ILE A 115 3.01 18.50 -0.97
CA ILE A 115 4.08 19.37 -1.46
C ILE A 115 3.50 20.71 -1.91
N ILE A 116 2.47 20.70 -2.77
CA ILE A 116 1.83 21.91 -3.29
C ILE A 116 1.20 22.72 -2.13
N SER A 117 0.55 22.06 -1.19
CA SER A 117 -0.03 22.72 -0.02
C SER A 117 1.02 23.38 0.86
N SER A 118 2.17 22.72 1.05
CA SER A 118 3.29 23.27 1.81
C SER A 118 3.83 24.55 1.17
N ILE A 119 3.98 24.56 -0.15
CA ILE A 119 4.51 25.70 -0.89
C ILE A 119 3.51 26.87 -0.91
N LYS A 120 2.23 26.59 -1.18
CA LYS A 120 1.21 27.66 -1.36
C LYS A 120 0.63 28.19 -0.06
N PHE A 121 0.44 27.33 0.94
CA PHE A 121 -0.31 27.66 2.18
C PHE A 121 0.56 27.54 3.45
N GLY A 122 1.78 27.01 3.32
CA GLY A 122 2.73 26.88 4.42
C GLY A 122 2.50 25.66 5.31
N LYS A 123 3.32 25.59 6.37
CA LYS A 123 3.45 24.40 7.23
C LYS A 123 2.16 23.98 7.95
N VAL A 124 1.35 24.93 8.38
CA VAL A 124 0.10 24.64 9.14
C VAL A 124 -0.88 23.82 8.29
N TRP A 125 -1.05 24.19 7.04
CA TRP A 125 -1.90 23.46 6.11
C TRP A 125 -1.30 22.10 5.72
N PHE A 126 0.02 22.03 5.56
CA PHE A 126 0.71 20.76 5.35
C PHE A 126 0.42 19.79 6.50
N ASP A 127 0.60 20.22 7.76
CA ASP A 127 0.41 19.36 8.92
C ASP A 127 -1.05 18.90 9.06
N ALA A 128 -2.02 19.77 8.83
CA ALA A 128 -3.44 19.45 8.89
C ALA A 128 -3.83 18.42 7.81
N ILE A 129 -3.47 18.66 6.56
CA ILE A 129 -3.77 17.75 5.44
C ILE A 129 -3.03 16.42 5.62
N HIS A 130 -1.76 16.45 6.05
CA HIS A 130 -0.98 15.25 6.33
C HIS A 130 -1.66 14.36 7.38
N LEU A 131 -2.16 14.96 8.46
CA LEU A 131 -2.85 14.24 9.53
C LEU A 131 -4.14 13.57 9.04
N ILE A 132 -4.93 14.27 8.22
CA ILE A 132 -6.17 13.73 7.62
C ILE A 132 -5.85 12.53 6.72
N PHE A 133 -4.88 12.68 5.82
CA PHE A 133 -4.47 11.61 4.94
C PHE A 133 -3.93 10.41 5.71
N TRP A 134 -3.12 10.64 6.74
CA TRP A 134 -2.49 9.57 7.50
C TRP A 134 -3.49 8.78 8.36
N LYS A 135 -4.36 9.49 9.10
CA LYS A 135 -5.29 8.84 10.04
C LYS A 135 -6.51 8.19 9.38
N PHE A 136 -7.07 8.85 8.36
CA PHE A 136 -8.37 8.46 7.83
C PHE A 136 -8.29 7.94 6.39
N LEU A 137 -7.71 8.72 5.49
CA LEU A 137 -7.83 8.44 4.07
C LEU A 137 -7.06 7.17 3.67
N SER A 138 -5.87 6.94 4.22
CA SER A 138 -5.05 5.78 3.87
C SER A 138 -5.73 4.45 4.19
N THR A 139 -6.35 4.34 5.38
CA THR A 139 -7.02 3.11 5.81
C THR A 139 -8.30 2.87 5.00
N ILE A 140 -9.12 3.90 4.83
CA ILE A 140 -10.38 3.84 4.07
C ILE A 140 -10.06 3.49 2.60
N TYR A 141 -9.02 4.08 2.03
CA TYR A 141 -8.65 3.85 0.64
C TYR A 141 -8.20 2.40 0.40
N VAL A 142 -7.36 1.83 1.27
CA VAL A 142 -6.94 0.42 1.13
C VAL A 142 -8.14 -0.52 1.24
N ALA A 143 -9.07 -0.26 2.17
CA ALA A 143 -10.30 -1.03 2.28
C ALA A 143 -11.16 -0.91 1.00
N PHE A 144 -11.29 0.29 0.45
CA PHE A 144 -12.02 0.52 -0.80
C PHE A 144 -11.38 -0.23 -1.99
N VAL A 145 -10.05 -0.14 -2.13
CA VAL A 145 -9.29 -0.88 -3.16
C VAL A 145 -9.54 -2.38 -3.01
N TRP A 146 -9.43 -2.93 -1.79
CA TRP A 146 -9.66 -4.33 -1.53
C TRP A 146 -11.08 -4.77 -1.92
N ILE A 147 -12.10 -4.05 -1.47
CA ILE A 147 -13.51 -4.37 -1.80
C ILE A 147 -13.76 -4.31 -3.30
N SER A 148 -13.20 -3.32 -3.99
CA SER A 148 -13.30 -3.17 -5.43
C SER A 148 -12.65 -4.35 -6.18
N LEU A 149 -11.49 -4.78 -5.72
CA LEU A 149 -10.76 -5.92 -6.28
C LEU A 149 -11.52 -7.23 -6.05
N VAL A 150 -12.01 -7.47 -4.83
CA VAL A 150 -12.83 -8.66 -4.49
C VAL A 150 -14.05 -8.76 -5.41
N LYS A 151 -14.75 -7.64 -5.63
CA LYS A 151 -15.89 -7.58 -6.56
C LYS A 151 -15.47 -7.85 -8.01
N LYS A 152 -14.40 -7.20 -8.48
CA LYS A 152 -13.90 -7.33 -9.85
C LYS A 152 -13.46 -8.76 -10.18
N PHE A 153 -12.74 -9.41 -9.25
CA PHE A 153 -12.24 -10.77 -9.41
C PHE A 153 -13.24 -11.84 -8.94
N LYS A 154 -14.47 -11.44 -8.55
CA LYS A 154 -15.55 -12.33 -8.10
C LYS A 154 -15.13 -13.29 -6.97
N ILE A 155 -14.32 -12.80 -6.03
CA ILE A 155 -13.87 -13.55 -4.86
C ILE A 155 -15.02 -13.65 -3.87
N LYS A 156 -15.42 -14.87 -3.52
CA LYS A 156 -16.55 -15.13 -2.61
C LYS A 156 -16.14 -15.35 -1.16
N THR A 157 -14.87 -15.56 -0.91
CA THR A 157 -14.34 -15.89 0.41
C THR A 157 -13.89 -14.63 1.16
N ILE A 158 -14.25 -14.57 2.46
CA ILE A 158 -13.81 -13.48 3.35
C ILE A 158 -12.42 -13.85 3.90
N PRO A 159 -11.45 -12.90 3.88
CA PRO A 159 -10.13 -13.12 4.46
C PRO A 159 -10.24 -13.59 5.90
N ILE A 160 -9.39 -14.53 6.30
CA ILE A 160 -9.25 -15.06 7.67
C ILE A 160 -10.47 -15.87 8.15
N TYR A 161 -11.71 -15.54 7.76
CA TYR A 161 -12.93 -16.16 8.26
C TYR A 161 -12.95 -17.69 8.10
N SER A 162 -12.58 -18.18 6.93
CA SER A 162 -12.51 -19.63 6.65
C SER A 162 -11.46 -20.34 7.51
N ASP A 163 -10.36 -19.65 7.82
CA ASP A 163 -9.27 -20.21 8.61
C ASP A 163 -9.66 -20.29 10.09
N ILE A 164 -10.35 -19.27 10.61
CA ILE A 164 -10.89 -19.25 11.97
C ILE A 164 -11.90 -20.37 12.18
N ILE A 165 -12.87 -20.53 11.27
CA ILE A 165 -13.87 -21.61 11.37
C ILE A 165 -13.18 -22.96 11.36
N TYR A 166 -12.23 -23.19 10.46
CA TYR A 166 -11.49 -24.44 10.41
C TYR A 166 -10.76 -24.76 11.72
N LEU A 167 -10.11 -23.76 12.33
CA LEU A 167 -9.40 -23.93 13.60
C LEU A 167 -10.37 -24.23 14.77
N ILE A 168 -11.48 -23.48 14.87
CA ILE A 168 -12.48 -23.69 15.93
C ILE A 168 -13.07 -25.08 15.81
N THR A 169 -13.49 -25.52 14.64
CA THR A 169 -14.10 -26.83 14.43
C THR A 169 -13.15 -27.99 14.79
N ARG A 170 -11.82 -27.77 14.71
CA ARG A 170 -10.84 -28.78 15.11
C ARG A 170 -10.48 -28.78 16.60
N ILE A 171 -10.68 -27.67 17.29
CA ILE A 171 -10.43 -27.58 18.75
C ILE A 171 -11.63 -28.16 19.53
N THR A 172 -12.83 -28.18 18.93
CA THR A 172 -14.06 -28.66 19.53
C THR A 172 -14.34 -30.15 19.24
N LEU A 173 -13.51 -30.84 18.49
CA LEU A 173 -13.50 -32.30 18.23
C LEU A 173 -12.28 -32.93 18.87
#